data_f6051fd0b32cac2ac1d427164bed590c
#
_entry.id   f6051fd0b32cac2ac1d427164bed590c
#
_cell.length_a   1.000
_cell.length_b   1.000
_cell.length_c   1.000
_cell.angle_alpha   90.00
_cell.angle_beta   90.00
_cell.angle_gamma   90.00
#
_symmetry.space_group_name_H-M   'P 1'
#
loop_
_entity.id
_entity.type
_entity.pdbx_description
1 polymer ?
#
loop_
_entity_poly.entity_id
_entity_poly.type
_entity_poly.pdbx_seq_one_letter_code
_entity_poly.pdbx_strand_id
1 'polypeptide(L)'
;MTQRATTALSLHYHVKPGQREAVLGEIKGILDRCAQEPEFITGIVHETPERPNEFVFYELWKGTRADFNAIQGPKPYRKAYMENVKQFLEKVDVEWNSPILEWGTNLTGRNQS
;
A
#
# COMPACT_ATOMS: atom_id res chain seq x y z
N MET A 1 -19.05 18.25 9.14
CA MET A 1 -18.17 17.17 9.62
C MET A 1 -16.73 17.45 9.22
N THR A 2 -15.82 17.33 10.15
CA THR A 2 -14.41 17.59 9.88
C THR A 2 -13.78 16.43 9.09
N GLN A 3 -13.09 16.75 8.04
CA GLN A 3 -12.31 15.76 7.28
C GLN A 3 -11.07 15.39 8.09
N ARG A 4 -10.76 14.11 8.14
CA ARG A 4 -9.55 13.65 8.81
C ARG A 4 -8.37 13.65 7.82
N ALA A 5 -7.16 13.83 8.32
CA ALA A 5 -5.98 13.66 7.49
C ALA A 5 -5.86 12.21 7.06
N THR A 6 -5.57 11.99 5.79
CA THR A 6 -5.36 10.66 5.22
C THR A 6 -4.23 10.74 4.21
N THR A 7 -3.54 9.62 4.02
CA THR A 7 -2.51 9.52 2.99
C THR A 7 -2.68 8.23 2.22
N ALA A 8 -2.42 8.29 0.93
CA ALA A 8 -2.46 7.15 0.03
C ALA A 8 -1.03 6.82 -0.41
N LEU A 9 -0.64 5.58 -0.19
CA LEU A 9 0.65 5.05 -0.63
C LEU A 9 0.39 4.12 -1.80
N SER A 10 0.89 4.47 -2.98
CA SER A 10 0.77 3.65 -4.18
C SER A 10 2.11 3.02 -4.51
N LEU A 11 2.08 1.73 -4.86
CA LEU A 11 3.27 0.95 -5.16
C LEU A 11 3.08 0.24 -6.49
N HIS A 12 4.09 0.31 -7.35
CA HIS A 12 4.13 -0.41 -8.60
C HIS A 12 5.37 -1.30 -8.59
N TYR A 13 5.14 -2.61 -8.46
CA TYR A 13 6.21 -3.60 -8.39
C TYR A 13 6.44 -4.22 -9.78
N HIS A 14 7.71 -4.23 -10.19
CA HIS A 14 8.17 -4.92 -11.39
C HIS A 14 8.91 -6.17 -10.93
N VAL A 15 8.31 -7.33 -11.13
CA VAL A 15 8.75 -8.61 -10.55
C VAL A 15 9.70 -9.32 -11.50
N LYS A 16 10.76 -9.90 -10.97
CA LYS A 16 11.68 -10.72 -11.76
C LYS A 16 10.96 -11.93 -12.34
N PRO A 17 11.34 -12.39 -13.54
CA PRO A 17 10.72 -13.58 -14.15
C PRO A 17 10.72 -14.77 -13.19
N GLY A 18 9.59 -15.47 -13.12
CA GLY A 18 9.43 -16.65 -12.28
C GLY A 18 9.18 -16.37 -10.80
N GLN A 19 9.16 -15.11 -10.36
CA GLN A 19 9.03 -14.76 -8.95
C GLN A 19 7.65 -14.20 -8.57
N ARG A 20 6.69 -14.27 -9.49
CA ARG A 20 5.35 -13.72 -9.28
C ARG A 20 4.68 -14.24 -8.00
N GLU A 21 4.67 -15.56 -7.81
CA GLU A 21 3.98 -16.14 -6.65
C GLU A 21 4.68 -15.80 -5.34
N ALA A 22 6.02 -15.75 -5.35
CA ALA A 22 6.79 -15.36 -4.17
C ALA A 22 6.44 -13.93 -3.76
N VAL A 23 6.37 -13.00 -4.72
CA VAL A 23 6.03 -11.59 -4.44
C VAL A 23 4.59 -11.46 -3.97
N LEU A 24 3.66 -12.16 -4.61
CA LEU A 24 2.26 -12.12 -4.19
C LEU A 24 2.09 -12.59 -2.75
N GLY A 25 2.82 -13.65 -2.37
CA GLY A 25 2.83 -14.13 -0.99
C GLY A 25 3.38 -13.10 -0.01
N GLU A 26 4.44 -12.38 -0.40
CA GLU A 26 5.01 -11.33 0.43
C GLU A 26 4.05 -10.15 0.60
N ILE A 27 3.39 -9.74 -0.49
CA ILE A 27 2.38 -8.66 -0.43
C ILE A 27 1.23 -9.07 0.50
N LYS A 28 0.72 -10.30 0.34
CA LYS A 28 -0.34 -10.80 1.20
C LYS A 28 0.07 -10.75 2.66
N GLY A 29 1.27 -11.20 2.97
CA GLY A 29 1.78 -11.22 4.33
C GLY A 29 1.87 -9.83 4.96
N ILE A 30 2.41 -8.86 4.23
CA ILE A 30 2.52 -7.50 4.76
C ILE A 30 1.15 -6.84 4.94
N LEU A 31 0.24 -7.02 3.99
CA LEU A 31 -1.10 -6.43 4.11
C LEU A 31 -1.93 -7.09 5.21
N ASP A 32 -1.76 -8.39 5.44
CA ASP A 32 -2.39 -9.06 6.59
C ASP A 32 -1.95 -8.41 7.91
N ARG A 33 -0.68 -8.01 8.01
CA ARG A 33 -0.15 -7.32 9.20
C ARG A 33 -0.65 -5.88 9.27
N CYS A 34 -0.60 -5.16 8.14
CA CYS A 34 -1.07 -3.77 8.06
C CYS A 34 -2.54 -3.66 8.45
N ALA A 35 -3.35 -4.61 8.04
CA ALA A 35 -4.79 -4.60 8.33
C ALA A 35 -5.10 -4.70 9.83
N GLN A 36 -4.13 -5.08 10.67
CA GLN A 36 -4.30 -5.13 12.12
C GLN A 36 -4.00 -3.77 12.77
N GLU A 37 -3.42 -2.82 12.02
CA GLU A 37 -3.04 -1.54 12.57
C GLU A 37 -4.26 -0.60 12.68
N PRO A 38 -4.41 0.14 13.79
CA PRO A 38 -5.57 1.02 13.96
C PRO A 38 -5.63 2.15 12.94
N GLU A 39 -4.51 2.55 12.34
CA GLU A 39 -4.46 3.62 11.35
C GLU A 39 -4.76 3.14 9.93
N PHE A 40 -4.81 1.83 9.70
CA PHE A 40 -5.07 1.28 8.37
C PHE A 40 -6.53 1.48 7.97
N ILE A 41 -6.77 1.97 6.75
CA ILE A 41 -8.13 2.16 6.24
C ILE A 41 -8.49 1.07 5.22
N THR A 42 -7.68 0.94 4.18
CA THR A 42 -7.93 -0.07 3.14
C THR A 42 -6.67 -0.30 2.31
N GLY A 43 -6.64 -1.43 1.65
CA GLY A 43 -5.60 -1.74 0.66
C GLY A 43 -6.20 -2.60 -0.43
N ILE A 44 -5.79 -2.36 -1.67
CA ILE A 44 -6.25 -3.14 -2.82
C ILE A 44 -5.04 -3.44 -3.70
N VAL A 45 -4.90 -4.70 -4.07
CA VAL A 45 -3.82 -5.15 -4.97
C VAL A 45 -4.43 -5.45 -6.33
N HIS A 46 -3.84 -4.86 -7.36
CA HIS A 46 -4.26 -5.04 -8.74
C HIS A 46 -3.20 -5.78 -9.54
N GLU A 47 -3.64 -6.55 -10.51
CA GLU A 47 -2.78 -7.08 -11.57
C GLU A 47 -3.24 -6.51 -12.90
N THR A 48 -2.33 -6.47 -13.87
CA THR A 48 -2.66 -6.11 -15.25
C THR A 48 -2.44 -7.37 -16.07
N PRO A 49 -3.51 -7.97 -16.64
CA PRO A 49 -3.37 -9.26 -17.34
C PRO A 49 -2.30 -9.26 -18.44
N GLU A 50 -2.11 -8.12 -19.12
CA GLU A 50 -1.12 -8.00 -20.19
C GLU A 50 0.31 -7.91 -19.67
N ARG A 51 0.48 -7.69 -18.37
CA ARG A 51 1.79 -7.56 -17.72
C ARG A 51 1.82 -8.38 -16.43
N PRO A 52 1.88 -9.73 -16.56
CA PRO A 52 1.72 -10.61 -15.40
C PRO A 52 2.83 -10.51 -14.36
N ASN A 53 3.97 -9.89 -14.69
CA ASN A 53 5.07 -9.70 -13.75
C ASN A 53 5.01 -8.34 -13.06
N GLU A 54 3.85 -7.67 -13.08
CA GLU A 54 3.67 -6.39 -12.42
C GLU A 54 2.49 -6.44 -11.48
N PHE A 55 2.64 -5.79 -10.32
CA PHE A 55 1.55 -5.56 -9.39
C PHE A 55 1.45 -4.07 -9.10
N VAL A 56 0.23 -3.56 -9.10
CA VAL A 56 -0.03 -2.19 -8.68
C VAL A 56 -0.97 -2.27 -7.48
N PHE A 57 -0.57 -1.71 -6.36
CA PHE A 57 -1.44 -1.71 -5.20
C PHE A 57 -1.32 -0.41 -4.45
N TYR A 58 -2.35 -0.10 -3.67
CA TYR A 58 -2.32 1.07 -2.84
C TYR A 58 -2.88 0.76 -1.46
N GLU A 59 -2.44 1.57 -0.52
CA GLU A 59 -2.85 1.53 0.87
C GLU A 59 -3.32 2.92 1.26
N LEU A 60 -4.43 2.98 1.97
CA LEU A 60 -4.96 4.23 2.49
C LEU A 60 -4.85 4.19 4.00
N TRP A 61 -4.24 5.23 4.57
CA TRP A 61 -3.93 5.29 5.99
C TRP A 61 -4.46 6.58 6.62
N LYS A 62 -4.89 6.51 7.88
CA LYS A 62 -5.22 7.69 8.67
C LYS A 62 -3.93 8.44 9.00
N GLY A 63 -4.00 9.77 8.96
CA GLY A 63 -2.86 10.61 9.25
C GLY A 63 -2.13 11.07 8.00
N THR A 64 -1.05 11.82 8.21
CA THR A 64 -0.22 12.33 7.12
C THR A 64 0.86 11.33 6.76
N ARG A 65 1.61 11.63 5.69
CA ARG A 65 2.79 10.83 5.34
C ARG A 65 3.81 10.84 6.49
N ALA A 66 3.95 11.99 7.18
CA ALA A 66 4.87 12.09 8.32
C ALA A 66 4.42 11.16 9.44
N ASP A 67 3.12 11.10 9.72
CA ASP A 67 2.57 10.18 10.72
C ASP A 67 2.84 8.73 10.34
N PHE A 68 2.62 8.38 9.08
CA PHE A 68 2.92 7.03 8.59
C PHE A 68 4.39 6.67 8.83
N ASN A 69 5.29 7.57 8.43
CA ASN A 69 6.72 7.32 8.59
C ASN A 69 7.13 7.17 10.06
N ALA A 70 6.50 7.95 10.94
CA ALA A 70 6.82 7.89 12.37
C ALA A 70 6.29 6.63 13.05
N ILE A 71 5.10 6.18 12.66
CA ILE A 71 4.42 5.06 13.33
C ILE A 71 4.73 3.72 12.66
N GLN A 72 4.59 3.65 11.34
CA GLN A 72 4.72 2.39 10.60
C GLN A 72 6.16 2.09 10.19
N GLY A 73 6.92 3.13 9.84
CA GLY A 73 8.28 2.96 9.33
C GLY A 73 9.20 2.14 10.24
N PRO A 74 9.22 2.37 11.57
CA PRO A 74 10.11 1.63 12.47
C PRO A 74 9.70 0.19 12.77
N LYS A 75 8.51 -0.24 12.37
CA LYS A 75 8.01 -1.57 12.74
C LYS A 75 8.89 -2.68 12.15
N PRO A 76 9.33 -3.64 13.00
CA PRO A 76 10.24 -4.71 12.54
C PRO A 76 9.70 -5.53 11.38
N TYR A 77 8.40 -5.83 11.37
CA TYR A 77 7.83 -6.64 10.30
C TYR A 77 7.88 -5.93 8.94
N ARG A 78 7.81 -4.58 8.95
CA ARG A 78 7.90 -3.79 7.73
C ARG A 78 9.32 -3.80 7.18
N LYS A 79 10.31 -3.69 8.05
CA LYS A 79 11.72 -3.76 7.64
C LYS A 79 12.05 -5.15 7.07
N ALA A 80 11.59 -6.19 7.74
CA ALA A 80 11.81 -7.56 7.28
C ALA A 80 11.18 -7.80 5.90
N TYR A 81 9.95 -7.29 5.70
CA TYR A 81 9.27 -7.38 4.42
C TYR A 81 10.08 -6.68 3.31
N MET A 82 10.51 -5.44 3.56
CA MET A 82 11.24 -4.66 2.57
C MET A 82 12.53 -5.36 2.14
N GLU A 83 13.26 -5.92 3.10
CA GLU A 83 14.49 -6.64 2.79
C GLU A 83 14.23 -7.92 2.00
N ASN A 84 13.17 -8.64 2.37
CA ASN A 84 12.88 -9.92 1.74
C ASN A 84 12.29 -9.76 0.34
N VAL A 85 11.34 -8.85 0.16
CA VAL A 85 10.65 -8.71 -1.14
C VAL A 85 11.57 -8.14 -2.23
N LYS A 86 12.50 -7.26 -1.87
CA LYS A 86 13.33 -6.59 -2.87
C LYS A 86 14.17 -7.56 -3.70
N GLN A 87 14.53 -8.71 -3.16
CA GLN A 87 15.32 -9.70 -3.89
C GLN A 87 14.58 -10.27 -5.10
N PHE A 88 13.25 -10.19 -5.09
CA PHE A 88 12.40 -10.70 -6.16
C PHE A 88 11.95 -9.62 -7.15
N LEU A 89 12.35 -8.37 -6.91
CA LEU A 89 11.89 -7.23 -7.71
C LEU A 89 13.00 -6.66 -8.57
N GLU A 90 12.67 -6.30 -9.80
CA GLU A 90 13.56 -5.56 -10.68
C GLU A 90 13.50 -4.07 -10.36
N LYS A 91 12.30 -3.58 -10.00
CA LYS A 91 12.07 -2.16 -9.80
C LYS A 91 10.84 -1.95 -8.93
N VAL A 92 10.84 -0.87 -8.15
CA VAL A 92 9.69 -0.43 -7.38
C VAL A 92 9.49 1.06 -7.62
N ASP A 93 8.27 1.44 -8.00
CA ASP A 93 7.87 2.84 -8.06
C ASP A 93 6.94 3.10 -6.90
N VAL A 94 7.20 4.17 -6.15
CA VAL A 94 6.43 4.55 -4.96
C VAL A 94 5.89 5.95 -5.15
N GLU A 95 4.61 6.14 -4.86
CA GLU A 95 3.99 7.45 -4.94
C GLU A 95 3.12 7.70 -3.72
N TRP A 96 3.21 8.92 -3.19
CA TRP A 96 2.43 9.37 -2.06
C TRP A 96 1.44 10.44 -2.51
N ASN A 97 0.17 10.27 -2.14
CA ASN A 97 -0.89 11.20 -2.50
C ASN A 97 -1.76 11.50 -1.30
N SER A 98 -2.43 12.64 -1.35
CA SER A 98 -3.42 13.03 -0.33
C SER A 98 -4.79 13.06 -0.98
N PRO A 99 -5.75 12.26 -0.52
CA PRO A 99 -7.12 12.31 -1.06
C PRO A 99 -7.76 13.68 -0.83
N ILE A 100 -8.44 14.19 -1.86
CA ILE A 100 -9.14 15.47 -1.76
C ILE A 100 -10.63 15.34 -2.04
N LEU A 101 -11.03 14.36 -2.85
CA LEU A 101 -12.43 14.09 -3.19
C LEU A 101 -12.66 12.58 -3.24
N GLU A 102 -13.85 12.15 -2.87
CA GLU A 102 -14.19 10.74 -2.82
C GLU A 102 -15.63 10.53 -3.27
N TRP A 103 -15.86 9.50 -4.08
CA TRP A 103 -17.21 9.08 -4.52
C TRP A 103 -17.40 7.61 -4.26
N GLY A 104 -18.66 7.21 -4.03
CA GLY A 104 -19.04 5.81 -3.87
C GLY A 104 -18.80 5.25 -2.47
N THR A 105 -17.73 5.67 -1.84
CA THR A 105 -17.37 5.26 -0.48
C THR A 105 -17.26 6.50 0.41
N ASN A 106 -16.99 6.30 1.67
CA ASN A 106 -16.70 7.42 2.58
C ASN A 106 -15.56 7.06 3.52
N LEU A 107 -14.48 6.55 2.94
CA LEU A 107 -13.32 6.10 3.70
C LEU A 107 -12.52 7.26 4.28
N THR A 108 -12.51 8.39 3.60
CA THR A 108 -11.70 9.55 3.99
C THR A 108 -12.54 10.69 4.59
N GLY A 109 -13.86 10.58 4.56
CA GLY A 109 -14.75 11.65 5.00
C GLY A 109 -14.94 12.75 3.94
N ARG A 110 -14.57 12.48 2.68
CA ARG A 110 -14.59 13.46 1.57
C ARG A 110 -15.65 13.13 0.51
N ASN A 111 -16.56 12.22 0.82
CA ASN A 111 -17.59 11.78 -0.12
C ASN A 111 -18.50 12.93 -0.53
N GLN A 112 -18.78 13.04 -1.84
CA GLN A 112 -19.55 14.13 -2.43
C GLN A 112 -21.04 13.88 -2.52
N SER A 113 -21.53 12.69 -2.16
CA SER A 113 -22.97 12.34 -2.23
C SER A 113 -23.77 12.90 -1.07
#